data_c95b8d55ca022d8c10e82b5d6ff4621c
#
_entry.id   c95b8d55ca022d8c10e82b5d6ff4621c
#
_cell.length_a   1.000
_cell.length_b   1.000
_cell.length_c   1.000
_cell.angle_alpha   90.00
_cell.angle_beta   90.00
_cell.angle_gamma   90.00
#
_symmetry.space_group_name_H-M   'P 1'
#
loop_
_entity.id
_entity.type
_entity.pdbx_description
1 polymer ?
#
loop_
_entity_poly.entity_id
_entity_poly.type
_entity_poly.pdbx_seq_one_letter_code
_entity_poly.pdbx_strand_id
1 'polypeptide(L)'
;MQPTGIAIIGLACRFPTVVSPGDLWDLLRDGREAAGSIDNVADFDADFFNLSPREASAMDPRQRLALELTWELLEDAFVVPETLRGQPIAVYLGAMNDDYAVLTLAADRVDHHAFAGTSRAIIANRVSFAFGLRGPSVTIDSGQSSSLVAVHLACESVRTGEAPLAIAGGVHLNLARETAMLEQEFGAVSPSGHTYAFDERADGYVPGDGGGLVLLKPVQAALDDGDRIHAIIRGSAVGNAGHSATGLTVPSVAGQVDVIRRAMSGAGGDCHQVHYVEAHGTGTKIGDPIEARALGEIFAARQRRPVSVGSVKTNIGHTGGAAGIAGLLKAVLAIENAVIPPSLNYVGAAIDLDSLGLRVDTALTPWPVADEPRRAGVSSFGMGGTNAHVILEQGPTQSPEIVESVAAAGSNAPVAVPWVLAARSPQALTNQAGRLLAHLTADDGLTALDVGWSLVSTRSVFDHRAVVVGADRGRLMAGLAGLAAGEPGAGVVVGRAR
;
A
#
# COMPACT_ATOMS: atom_id res chain seq x y z
N MET A 1 -26.29 -14.61 -4.81
CA MET A 1 -25.97 -13.19 -5.15
C MET A 1 -24.52 -13.16 -5.58
N GLN A 2 -24.21 -12.55 -6.74
CA GLN A 2 -22.83 -12.37 -7.14
C GLN A 2 -22.11 -11.53 -6.06
N PRO A 3 -20.85 -11.84 -5.72
CA PRO A 3 -20.10 -11.08 -4.74
C PRO A 3 -19.86 -9.64 -5.29
N THR A 4 -20.57 -8.69 -4.70
CA THR A 4 -20.39 -7.27 -5.04
C THR A 4 -19.21 -6.71 -4.23
N GLY A 5 -18.27 -6.06 -4.86
CA GLY A 5 -17.11 -5.43 -4.19
C GLY A 5 -15.92 -5.32 -5.15
N ILE A 6 -14.88 -4.65 -4.67
CA ILE A 6 -13.62 -4.49 -5.39
C ILE A 6 -12.53 -5.24 -4.62
N ALA A 7 -11.91 -6.22 -5.27
CA ALA A 7 -10.81 -6.98 -4.71
C ALA A 7 -9.52 -6.16 -4.73
N ILE A 8 -8.75 -6.24 -3.66
CA ILE A 8 -7.35 -5.82 -3.59
C ILE A 8 -6.53 -7.07 -3.89
N ILE A 9 -5.87 -7.10 -5.05
CA ILE A 9 -5.13 -8.26 -5.55
C ILE A 9 -3.61 -8.08 -5.50
N GLY A 10 -3.13 -6.89 -5.12
CA GLY A 10 -1.72 -6.60 -4.94
C GLY A 10 -1.50 -5.44 -3.99
N LEU A 11 -0.36 -5.45 -3.30
CA LEU A 11 0.08 -4.45 -2.34
C LEU A 11 1.54 -4.07 -2.60
N ALA A 12 1.86 -2.77 -2.49
CA ALA A 12 3.24 -2.30 -2.42
C ALA A 12 3.36 -1.12 -1.46
N CYS A 13 4.47 -1.00 -0.76
CA CYS A 13 4.73 0.15 0.10
C CYS A 13 6.22 0.40 0.33
N ARG A 14 6.51 1.67 0.65
CA ARG A 14 7.82 2.15 1.08
C ARG A 14 7.63 3.19 2.17
N PHE A 15 8.15 2.90 3.38
CA PHE A 15 8.18 3.82 4.52
C PHE A 15 9.57 3.76 5.16
N PRO A 16 9.92 4.63 6.09
CA PRO A 16 11.21 4.53 6.78
C PRO A 16 11.42 3.12 7.34
N THR A 17 12.53 2.49 7.02
CA THR A 17 12.91 1.10 7.37
C THR A 17 12.00 -0.01 6.81
N VAL A 18 11.00 0.31 6.02
CA VAL A 18 10.01 -0.61 5.43
C VAL A 18 10.14 -0.58 3.91
N VAL A 19 10.42 -1.72 3.30
CA VAL A 19 10.57 -1.85 1.85
C VAL A 19 9.54 -2.79 1.21
N SER A 20 8.69 -3.41 2.01
CA SER A 20 7.65 -4.33 1.55
C SER A 20 6.44 -4.35 2.48
N PRO A 21 5.27 -4.87 2.05
CA PRO A 21 4.13 -5.13 2.94
C PRO A 21 4.46 -6.07 4.10
N GLY A 22 5.36 -7.04 3.88
CA GLY A 22 5.85 -7.93 4.95
C GLY A 22 6.63 -7.17 6.04
N ASP A 23 7.54 -6.28 5.64
CA ASP A 23 8.28 -5.44 6.60
C ASP A 23 7.34 -4.50 7.36
N LEU A 24 6.30 -3.96 6.67
CA LEU A 24 5.28 -3.16 7.32
C LEU A 24 4.54 -3.97 8.38
N TRP A 25 4.15 -5.22 8.05
CA TRP A 25 3.49 -6.09 9.01
C TRP A 25 4.38 -6.38 10.23
N ASP A 26 5.66 -6.69 10.02
CA ASP A 26 6.62 -6.95 11.10
C ASP A 26 6.81 -5.71 12.00
N LEU A 27 6.90 -4.52 11.42
CA LEU A 27 6.98 -3.27 12.17
C LEU A 27 5.73 -3.04 13.03
N LEU A 28 4.54 -3.25 12.46
CA LEU A 28 3.25 -3.08 13.14
C LEU A 28 3.05 -4.11 14.25
N ARG A 29 3.30 -5.40 13.96
CA ARG A 29 3.19 -6.52 14.91
C ARG A 29 4.11 -6.35 16.11
N ASP A 30 5.33 -5.94 15.86
CA ASP A 30 6.36 -5.77 16.88
C ASP A 30 6.22 -4.45 17.66
N GLY A 31 5.26 -3.60 17.30
CA GLY A 31 5.01 -2.32 17.97
C GLY A 31 6.20 -1.35 17.88
N ARG A 32 6.83 -1.25 16.70
CA ARG A 32 8.00 -0.38 16.50
C ARG A 32 7.61 0.96 15.90
N GLU A 33 8.32 2.02 16.28
CA GLU A 33 8.28 3.32 15.64
C GLU A 33 9.36 3.44 14.55
N ALA A 34 9.00 3.99 13.41
CA ALA A 34 9.88 4.30 12.29
C ALA A 34 9.39 5.56 11.54
N ALA A 35 9.06 6.60 12.31
CA ALA A 35 8.66 7.88 11.72
C ALA A 35 9.87 8.65 11.18
N GLY A 36 9.66 9.50 10.18
CA GLY A 36 10.68 10.36 9.60
C GLY A 36 10.89 10.13 8.11
N SER A 37 12.12 10.32 7.63
CA SER A 37 12.46 10.27 6.22
C SER A 37 12.85 8.87 5.76
N ILE A 38 12.54 8.56 4.50
CA ILE A 38 13.05 7.37 3.81
C ILE A 38 14.54 7.57 3.53
N ASP A 39 15.34 6.56 3.85
CA ASP A 39 16.74 6.53 3.46
C ASP A 39 16.88 6.47 1.93
N ASN A 40 17.93 7.08 1.41
CA ASN A 40 18.33 6.98 0.00
C ASN A 40 17.23 7.40 -1.01
N VAL A 41 16.43 8.43 -0.70
CA VAL A 41 15.40 8.99 -1.61
C VAL A 41 15.97 9.35 -2.99
N ALA A 42 17.29 9.61 -3.07
CA ALA A 42 17.97 9.92 -4.33
C ALA A 42 18.24 8.67 -5.19
N ASP A 43 18.30 7.49 -4.60
CA ASP A 43 18.58 6.24 -5.31
C ASP A 43 17.41 5.86 -6.21
N PHE A 44 17.73 5.55 -7.46
CA PHE A 44 16.73 5.15 -8.46
C PHE A 44 17.41 4.46 -9.64
N ASP A 45 16.93 3.31 -10.05
CA ASP A 45 17.42 2.60 -11.23
C ASP A 45 16.80 3.19 -12.51
N ALA A 46 17.38 4.31 -12.99
CA ALA A 46 16.89 5.01 -14.17
C ALA A 46 16.95 4.14 -15.44
N ASP A 47 18.00 3.31 -15.57
CA ASP A 47 18.19 2.42 -16.71
C ASP A 47 17.10 1.35 -16.76
N PHE A 48 16.69 0.84 -15.60
CA PHE A 48 15.58 -0.11 -15.50
C PHE A 48 14.29 0.45 -16.12
N PHE A 49 13.99 1.72 -15.91
CA PHE A 49 12.81 2.40 -16.47
C PHE A 49 13.08 3.08 -17.82
N ASN A 50 14.24 2.83 -18.43
CA ASN A 50 14.63 3.42 -19.71
C ASN A 50 14.63 4.96 -19.68
N LEU A 51 15.09 5.54 -18.58
CA LEU A 51 15.22 6.97 -18.36
C LEU A 51 16.70 7.39 -18.42
N SER A 52 16.98 8.54 -19.03
CA SER A 52 18.33 9.07 -18.97
C SER A 52 18.65 9.57 -17.55
N PRO A 53 19.92 9.51 -17.09
CA PRO A 53 20.32 10.07 -15.79
C PRO A 53 19.94 11.54 -15.62
N ARG A 54 19.96 12.29 -16.71
CA ARG A 54 19.59 13.72 -16.73
C ARG A 54 18.10 13.91 -16.48
N GLU A 55 17.25 13.15 -17.16
CA GLU A 55 15.81 13.17 -16.91
C GLU A 55 15.50 12.71 -15.50
N ALA A 56 16.07 11.59 -15.06
CA ALA A 56 15.87 11.05 -13.72
C ALA A 56 16.26 12.05 -12.62
N SER A 57 17.34 12.83 -12.80
CA SER A 57 17.74 13.86 -11.84
C SER A 57 16.80 15.06 -11.78
N ALA A 58 16.08 15.36 -12.87
CA ALA A 58 15.10 16.43 -12.91
C ALA A 58 13.72 16.01 -12.39
N MET A 59 13.48 14.70 -12.23
CA MET A 59 12.20 14.15 -11.75
C MET A 59 12.07 14.32 -10.24
N ASP A 60 10.92 14.80 -9.81
CA ASP A 60 10.47 14.69 -8.42
C ASP A 60 10.65 13.25 -7.90
N PRO A 61 11.32 13.04 -6.78
CA PRO A 61 11.51 11.70 -6.21
C PRO A 61 10.21 10.91 -6.04
N ARG A 62 9.07 11.59 -5.88
CA ARG A 62 7.75 10.92 -5.82
C ARG A 62 7.36 10.26 -7.14
N GLN A 63 7.77 10.80 -8.29
CA GLN A 63 7.58 10.12 -9.59
C GLN A 63 8.40 8.84 -9.67
N ARG A 64 9.66 8.87 -9.15
CA ARG A 64 10.54 7.72 -9.09
C ARG A 64 9.99 6.63 -8.17
N LEU A 65 9.60 7.03 -6.95
CA LEU A 65 8.98 6.13 -5.98
C LEU A 65 7.70 5.47 -6.52
N ALA A 66 6.84 6.23 -7.22
CA ALA A 66 5.62 5.70 -7.83
C ALA A 66 5.91 4.65 -8.91
N LEU A 67 6.99 4.80 -9.69
CA LEU A 67 7.43 3.82 -10.68
C LEU A 67 7.88 2.51 -10.02
N GLU A 68 8.72 2.60 -8.99
CA GLU A 68 9.23 1.44 -8.25
C GLU A 68 8.09 0.69 -7.56
N LEU A 69 7.23 1.42 -6.82
CA LEU A 69 6.07 0.82 -6.16
C LEU A 69 5.09 0.18 -7.16
N THR A 70 4.93 0.75 -8.35
CA THR A 70 4.08 0.13 -9.39
C THR A 70 4.66 -1.18 -9.88
N TRP A 71 5.98 -1.26 -10.06
CA TRP A 71 6.63 -2.51 -10.43
C TRP A 71 6.45 -3.57 -9.35
N GLU A 72 6.73 -3.23 -8.10
CA GLU A 72 6.59 -4.11 -6.94
C GLU A 72 5.13 -4.57 -6.75
N LEU A 73 4.17 -3.66 -6.94
CA LEU A 73 2.73 -3.95 -6.90
C LEU A 73 2.31 -5.02 -7.92
N LEU A 74 2.79 -4.90 -9.16
CA LEU A 74 2.47 -5.86 -10.21
C LEU A 74 3.14 -7.22 -9.96
N GLU A 75 4.35 -7.22 -9.38
CA GLU A 75 5.00 -8.47 -8.96
C GLU A 75 4.26 -9.15 -7.80
N ASP A 76 3.78 -8.40 -6.81
CA ASP A 76 2.97 -8.94 -5.70
C ASP A 76 1.64 -9.52 -6.18
N ALA A 77 1.03 -8.87 -7.18
CA ALA A 77 -0.20 -9.34 -7.82
C ALA A 77 0.01 -10.49 -8.83
N PHE A 78 1.24 -10.93 -9.06
CA PHE A 78 1.62 -11.92 -10.10
C PHE A 78 1.24 -11.49 -11.52
N VAL A 79 1.13 -10.19 -11.77
CA VAL A 79 0.79 -9.60 -13.07
C VAL A 79 2.07 -9.23 -13.81
N VAL A 80 2.27 -9.80 -14.99
CA VAL A 80 3.40 -9.45 -15.86
C VAL A 80 3.14 -8.11 -16.52
N PRO A 81 3.95 -7.05 -16.26
CA PRO A 81 3.68 -5.68 -16.73
C PRO A 81 3.45 -5.54 -18.23
N GLU A 82 4.13 -6.36 -19.05
CA GLU A 82 4.01 -6.36 -20.51
C GLU A 82 2.60 -6.71 -20.98
N THR A 83 1.85 -7.49 -20.21
CA THR A 83 0.47 -7.90 -20.56
C THR A 83 -0.52 -6.74 -20.41
N LEU A 84 -0.18 -5.72 -19.63
CA LEU A 84 -1.01 -4.53 -19.43
C LEU A 84 -0.83 -3.46 -20.51
N ARG A 85 0.23 -3.58 -21.33
CA ARG A 85 0.56 -2.57 -22.35
C ARG A 85 -0.58 -2.40 -23.37
N GLY A 86 -1.02 -1.14 -23.49
CA GLY A 86 -2.13 -0.77 -24.37
C GLY A 86 -3.52 -1.01 -23.78
N GLN A 87 -3.61 -1.59 -22.58
CA GLN A 87 -4.89 -1.84 -21.90
C GLN A 87 -5.41 -0.59 -21.17
N PRO A 88 -6.74 -0.45 -21.00
CA PRO A 88 -7.35 0.68 -20.31
C PRO A 88 -7.26 0.57 -18.78
N ILE A 89 -6.04 0.40 -18.27
CA ILE A 89 -5.77 0.32 -16.83
C ILE A 89 -5.74 1.74 -16.25
N ALA A 90 -6.51 1.98 -15.19
CA ALA A 90 -6.56 3.29 -14.53
C ALA A 90 -5.42 3.46 -13.52
N VAL A 91 -4.96 4.73 -13.35
CA VAL A 91 -3.95 5.13 -12.36
C VAL A 91 -4.45 6.35 -11.60
N TYR A 92 -4.72 6.19 -10.31
CA TYR A 92 -5.15 7.26 -9.40
C TYR A 92 -4.18 7.36 -8.24
N LEU A 93 -3.38 8.45 -8.17
CA LEU A 93 -2.37 8.63 -7.13
C LEU A 93 -2.62 9.91 -6.34
N GLY A 94 -2.62 9.78 -5.01
CA GLY A 94 -2.67 10.92 -4.10
C GLY A 94 -1.27 11.53 -3.89
N ALA A 95 -1.16 12.85 -4.01
CA ALA A 95 0.04 13.60 -3.66
C ALA A 95 -0.31 15.04 -3.31
N MET A 96 0.39 15.61 -2.36
CA MET A 96 0.27 17.02 -1.96
C MET A 96 1.66 17.70 -1.93
N ASN A 97 1.67 19.01 -1.83
CA ASN A 97 2.88 19.86 -1.81
C ASN A 97 3.70 19.83 -3.13
N ASP A 98 4.56 20.83 -3.29
CA ASP A 98 5.39 21.01 -4.49
C ASP A 98 6.88 21.20 -4.11
N ASP A 99 7.33 20.48 -3.10
CA ASP A 99 8.65 20.60 -2.49
C ASP A 99 9.78 20.54 -3.50
N TYR A 100 9.72 19.59 -4.45
CA TYR A 100 10.77 19.44 -5.44
C TYR A 100 10.83 20.62 -6.44
N ALA A 101 9.67 21.24 -6.72
CA ALA A 101 9.65 22.47 -7.52
C ALA A 101 10.30 23.63 -6.76
N VAL A 102 10.04 23.78 -5.46
CA VAL A 102 10.69 24.78 -4.60
C VAL A 102 12.21 24.59 -4.63
N LEU A 103 12.70 23.38 -4.42
CA LEU A 103 14.13 23.05 -4.43
C LEU A 103 14.77 23.28 -5.80
N THR A 104 14.09 22.92 -6.89
CA THR A 104 14.57 23.09 -8.26
C THR A 104 14.75 24.56 -8.61
N LEU A 105 13.77 25.40 -8.25
CA LEU A 105 13.82 26.85 -8.49
C LEU A 105 14.87 27.53 -7.60
N ALA A 106 14.95 27.16 -6.32
CA ALA A 106 15.92 27.72 -5.39
C ALA A 106 17.39 27.41 -5.79
N ALA A 107 17.62 26.25 -6.41
CA ALA A 107 18.94 25.82 -6.86
C ALA A 107 19.30 26.29 -8.28
N ASP A 108 18.45 27.08 -8.95
CA ASP A 108 18.61 27.51 -10.36
C ASP A 108 18.88 26.34 -11.33
N ARG A 109 18.23 25.20 -11.07
CA ARG A 109 18.40 23.94 -11.85
C ARG A 109 17.27 23.74 -12.85
N VAL A 110 16.90 24.80 -13.57
CA VAL A 110 15.82 24.73 -14.55
C VAL A 110 16.39 24.34 -15.91
N ASP A 111 16.10 23.11 -16.33
CA ASP A 111 16.37 22.61 -17.68
C ASP A 111 15.06 22.22 -18.41
N HIS A 112 15.16 21.66 -19.60
CA HIS A 112 14.00 21.27 -20.41
C HIS A 112 13.19 20.10 -19.80
N HIS A 113 13.76 19.34 -18.85
CA HIS A 113 13.05 18.29 -18.12
C HIS A 113 12.34 18.82 -16.86
N ALA A 114 12.72 19.99 -16.34
CA ALA A 114 12.24 20.51 -15.07
C ALA A 114 10.71 20.68 -15.02
N PHE A 115 10.09 21.14 -16.10
CA PHE A 115 8.64 21.36 -16.13
C PHE A 115 7.85 20.04 -15.93
N ALA A 116 8.20 18.97 -16.64
CA ALA A 116 7.59 17.66 -16.47
C ALA A 116 8.09 16.99 -15.15
N GLY A 117 9.33 17.23 -14.79
CA GLY A 117 9.94 16.67 -13.58
C GLY A 117 9.28 17.15 -12.29
N THR A 118 8.87 18.41 -12.21
CA THR A 118 8.29 19.00 -11.00
C THR A 118 6.76 19.00 -10.96
N SER A 119 6.08 18.73 -12.08
CA SER A 119 4.61 18.75 -12.14
C SER A 119 3.98 17.56 -11.40
N ARG A 120 3.11 17.85 -10.42
CA ARG A 120 2.35 16.80 -9.69
C ARG A 120 1.50 15.92 -10.61
N ALA A 121 0.88 16.48 -11.65
CA ALA A 121 0.08 15.70 -12.60
C ALA A 121 0.89 14.54 -13.21
N ILE A 122 2.19 14.73 -13.40
CA ILE A 122 3.08 13.74 -14.01
C ILE A 122 3.34 12.53 -13.10
N ILE A 123 3.08 12.60 -11.79
CA ILE A 123 3.28 11.44 -10.89
C ILE A 123 2.48 10.22 -11.39
N ALA A 124 1.17 10.36 -11.60
CA ALA A 124 0.34 9.28 -12.16
C ALA A 124 0.64 9.04 -13.65
N ASN A 125 0.81 10.10 -14.44
CA ASN A 125 1.02 10.00 -15.88
C ASN A 125 2.36 9.33 -16.23
N ARG A 126 3.38 9.48 -15.39
CA ARG A 126 4.66 8.79 -15.54
C ARG A 126 4.51 7.28 -15.43
N VAL A 127 3.72 6.81 -14.48
CA VAL A 127 3.35 5.39 -14.33
C VAL A 127 2.65 4.91 -15.61
N SER A 128 1.60 5.61 -16.05
CA SER A 128 0.88 5.23 -17.27
C SER A 128 1.78 5.19 -18.49
N PHE A 129 2.70 6.17 -18.63
CA PHE A 129 3.65 6.22 -19.74
C PHE A 129 4.64 5.05 -19.70
N ALA A 130 5.26 4.79 -18.56
CA ALA A 130 6.29 3.75 -18.42
C ALA A 130 5.73 2.34 -18.68
N PHE A 131 4.53 2.06 -18.20
CA PHE A 131 3.89 0.76 -18.36
C PHE A 131 2.96 0.67 -19.59
N GLY A 132 2.78 1.77 -20.33
CA GLY A 132 1.96 1.83 -21.54
C GLY A 132 0.46 1.69 -21.28
N LEU A 133 -0.03 2.16 -20.12
CA LEU A 133 -1.43 2.08 -19.70
C LEU A 133 -2.26 3.19 -20.36
N ARG A 134 -3.52 2.88 -20.72
CA ARG A 134 -4.39 3.80 -21.49
C ARG A 134 -5.68 4.19 -20.78
N GLY A 135 -5.90 3.78 -19.56
CA GLY A 135 -7.03 4.21 -18.74
C GLY A 135 -6.86 5.62 -18.18
N PRO A 136 -7.83 6.10 -17.39
CA PRO A 136 -7.69 7.37 -16.66
C PRO A 136 -6.39 7.41 -15.85
N SER A 137 -5.71 8.55 -15.86
CA SER A 137 -4.40 8.72 -15.18
C SER A 137 -4.37 10.09 -14.51
N VAL A 138 -4.58 10.12 -13.19
CA VAL A 138 -4.84 11.35 -12.44
C VAL A 138 -4.07 11.37 -11.12
N THR A 139 -3.37 12.46 -10.87
CA THR A 139 -2.85 12.77 -9.54
C THR A 139 -3.84 13.68 -8.81
N ILE A 140 -4.15 13.32 -7.56
CA ILE A 140 -5.20 13.95 -6.75
C ILE A 140 -4.54 14.65 -5.57
N ASP A 141 -4.95 15.90 -5.35
CA ASP A 141 -4.63 16.65 -4.15
C ASP A 141 -5.91 17.09 -3.46
N SER A 142 -6.21 16.45 -2.35
CA SER A 142 -7.24 16.83 -1.37
C SER A 142 -6.65 16.95 0.05
N GLY A 143 -5.37 17.32 0.11
CA GLY A 143 -4.57 17.32 1.33
C GLY A 143 -4.33 15.91 1.85
N GLN A 144 -4.44 15.71 3.15
CA GLN A 144 -4.12 14.45 3.81
C GLN A 144 -5.07 13.29 3.43
N SER A 145 -6.22 13.55 2.79
CA SER A 145 -7.14 12.51 2.31
C SER A 145 -6.82 12.01 0.89
N SER A 146 -5.84 12.59 0.19
CA SER A 146 -5.58 12.41 -1.24
C SER A 146 -5.52 10.94 -1.68
N SER A 147 -4.77 10.10 -1.00
CA SER A 147 -4.61 8.69 -1.39
C SER A 147 -5.87 7.86 -1.16
N LEU A 148 -6.67 8.15 -0.13
CA LEU A 148 -7.93 7.44 0.09
C LEU A 148 -9.02 7.91 -0.88
N VAL A 149 -9.00 9.18 -1.29
CA VAL A 149 -9.81 9.71 -2.40
C VAL A 149 -9.41 9.03 -3.71
N ALA A 150 -8.11 8.82 -3.95
CA ALA A 150 -7.61 8.08 -5.11
C ALA A 150 -8.15 6.64 -5.14
N VAL A 151 -8.13 5.94 -4.00
CA VAL A 151 -8.72 4.60 -3.87
C VAL A 151 -10.22 4.61 -4.18
N HIS A 152 -10.97 5.60 -3.67
CA HIS A 152 -12.40 5.73 -3.95
C HIS A 152 -12.67 5.90 -5.46
N LEU A 153 -11.97 6.82 -6.12
CA LEU A 153 -12.14 7.06 -7.55
C LEU A 153 -11.75 5.85 -8.40
N ALA A 154 -10.71 5.14 -8.00
CA ALA A 154 -10.32 3.89 -8.63
C ALA A 154 -11.39 2.80 -8.49
N CYS A 155 -12.01 2.67 -7.31
CA CYS A 155 -13.15 1.77 -7.10
C CYS A 155 -14.33 2.12 -8.01
N GLU A 156 -14.63 3.42 -8.20
CA GLU A 156 -15.71 3.86 -9.09
C GLU A 156 -15.38 3.55 -10.56
N SER A 157 -14.14 3.80 -11.01
CA SER A 157 -13.69 3.49 -12.37
C SER A 157 -13.82 1.99 -12.68
N VAL A 158 -13.42 1.13 -11.72
CA VAL A 158 -13.57 -0.33 -11.85
C VAL A 158 -15.05 -0.75 -11.80
N ARG A 159 -15.85 -0.19 -10.88
CA ARG A 159 -17.27 -0.53 -10.70
C ARG A 159 -18.12 -0.17 -11.91
N THR A 160 -17.82 0.95 -12.56
CA THR A 160 -18.53 1.40 -13.77
C THR A 160 -18.06 0.70 -15.05
N GLY A 161 -16.99 -0.11 -14.97
CA GLY A 161 -16.40 -0.79 -16.12
C GLY A 161 -15.56 0.13 -17.02
N GLU A 162 -15.23 1.34 -16.58
CA GLU A 162 -14.31 2.23 -17.28
C GLU A 162 -12.92 1.64 -17.39
N ALA A 163 -12.49 0.93 -16.35
CA ALA A 163 -11.23 0.20 -16.33
C ALA A 163 -11.40 -1.22 -15.73
N PRO A 164 -10.81 -2.26 -16.34
CA PRO A 164 -10.85 -3.63 -15.79
C PRO A 164 -9.96 -3.80 -14.55
N LEU A 165 -8.93 -2.97 -14.42
CA LEU A 165 -7.97 -2.90 -13.31
C LEU A 165 -7.67 -1.44 -13.00
N ALA A 166 -7.35 -1.14 -11.75
CA ALA A 166 -6.91 0.19 -11.34
C ALA A 166 -5.75 0.11 -10.34
N ILE A 167 -4.71 0.92 -10.58
CA ILE A 167 -3.64 1.20 -9.62
C ILE A 167 -4.07 2.41 -8.81
N ALA A 168 -4.12 2.27 -7.48
CA ALA A 168 -4.53 3.36 -6.60
C ALA A 168 -3.63 3.46 -5.36
N GLY A 169 -3.48 4.66 -4.84
CA GLY A 169 -2.71 4.90 -3.63
C GLY A 169 -2.15 6.31 -3.55
N GLY A 170 -0.93 6.48 -3.07
CA GLY A 170 -0.31 7.80 -2.99
C GLY A 170 1.13 7.76 -2.51
N VAL A 171 1.81 8.88 -2.75
CA VAL A 171 3.22 9.08 -2.41
C VAL A 171 3.41 10.45 -1.75
N HIS A 172 4.26 10.52 -0.74
CA HIS A 172 4.58 11.73 0.01
C HIS A 172 6.03 11.72 0.49
N LEU A 173 6.73 12.81 0.26
CA LEU A 173 8.09 13.03 0.73
C LEU A 173 8.22 14.47 1.23
N ASN A 174 8.79 14.64 2.40
CA ASN A 174 9.08 15.94 3.01
C ASN A 174 10.49 16.37 2.58
N LEU A 175 10.59 17.15 1.52
CA LEU A 175 11.88 17.51 0.90
C LEU A 175 12.30 18.94 1.14
N ALA A 176 11.35 19.89 1.26
CA ALA A 176 11.63 21.30 1.36
C ALA A 176 11.48 21.79 2.80
N ARG A 177 12.48 22.54 3.26
CA ARG A 177 12.45 23.21 4.57
C ARG A 177 11.29 24.20 4.65
N GLU A 178 10.96 24.85 3.56
CA GLU A 178 9.90 25.84 3.45
C GLU A 178 8.54 25.25 3.80
N THR A 179 8.23 24.05 3.29
CA THR A 179 7.00 23.33 3.64
C THR A 179 7.00 22.90 5.11
N ALA A 180 8.11 22.38 5.61
CA ALA A 180 8.24 22.03 7.04
C ALA A 180 8.03 23.24 7.96
N MET A 181 8.50 24.41 7.58
CA MET A 181 8.25 25.66 8.32
C MET A 181 6.77 26.04 8.32
N LEU A 182 6.06 25.89 7.19
CA LEU A 182 4.61 26.15 7.12
C LEU A 182 3.83 25.18 7.99
N GLU A 183 4.16 23.90 8.01
CA GLU A 183 3.52 22.90 8.87
C GLU A 183 3.79 23.16 10.36
N GLN A 184 4.99 23.57 10.71
CA GLN A 184 5.35 23.93 12.08
C GLN A 184 4.59 25.16 12.55
N GLU A 185 4.51 26.20 11.71
CA GLU A 185 3.78 27.44 12.04
C GLU A 185 2.27 27.19 12.13
N PHE A 186 1.75 26.24 11.36
CA PHE A 186 0.35 25.79 11.47
C PHE A 186 0.06 25.15 12.83
N GLY A 187 1.06 24.71 13.57
CA GLY A 187 0.94 24.22 14.95
C GLY A 187 0.39 22.79 15.08
N ALA A 188 0.51 21.99 14.02
CA ALA A 188 0.05 20.60 14.01
C ALA A 188 1.18 19.57 14.21
N VAL A 189 2.44 20.00 14.14
CA VAL A 189 3.62 19.15 14.35
C VAL A 189 3.90 18.96 15.84
N SER A 190 4.12 17.71 16.25
CA SER A 190 4.41 17.36 17.64
C SER A 190 5.78 17.90 18.07
N PRO A 191 5.85 18.73 19.14
CA PRO A 191 7.12 19.15 19.70
C PRO A 191 7.81 18.06 20.52
N SER A 192 7.07 17.03 20.95
CA SER A 192 7.61 15.90 21.73
C SER A 192 8.27 14.83 20.85
N GLY A 193 8.08 14.87 19.52
CA GLY A 193 8.63 13.87 18.60
C GLY A 193 7.88 12.55 18.58
N HIS A 194 6.67 12.49 19.14
CA HIS A 194 5.80 11.32 19.12
C HIS A 194 4.40 11.67 18.64
N THR A 195 3.72 10.73 17.99
CA THR A 195 2.29 10.86 17.67
C THR A 195 1.47 10.15 18.74
N TYR A 196 0.74 10.92 19.56
CA TYR A 196 -0.10 10.43 20.64
C TYR A 196 -1.57 10.33 20.21
N ALA A 197 -1.86 9.40 19.28
CA ALA A 197 -3.23 9.25 18.77
C ALA A 197 -4.22 8.87 19.87
N PHE A 198 -5.28 9.67 20.04
CA PHE A 198 -6.35 9.54 21.05
C PHE A 198 -5.89 9.65 22.51
N ASP A 199 -4.64 9.95 22.80
CA ASP A 199 -4.08 10.08 24.14
C ASP A 199 -4.27 11.49 24.70
N GLU A 200 -4.33 11.62 26.02
CA GLU A 200 -4.45 12.92 26.72
C GLU A 200 -3.22 13.83 26.50
N ARG A 201 -2.07 13.24 26.14
CA ARG A 201 -0.83 13.95 25.80
C ARG A 201 -0.79 14.45 24.37
N ALA A 202 -1.84 14.22 23.56
CA ALA A 202 -1.89 14.62 22.16
C ALA A 202 -1.41 16.07 21.98
N ASP A 203 -0.33 16.26 21.21
CA ASP A 203 0.32 17.56 20.98
C ASP A 203 0.65 17.85 19.52
N GLY A 204 0.25 16.95 18.63
CA GLY A 204 0.48 17.01 17.19
C GLY A 204 0.95 15.67 16.62
N TYR A 205 1.30 15.67 15.33
CA TYR A 205 1.85 14.50 14.64
C TYR A 205 3.34 14.66 14.36
N VAL A 206 4.03 13.54 14.17
CA VAL A 206 5.37 13.51 13.60
C VAL A 206 5.25 13.40 12.07
N PRO A 207 5.88 14.29 11.27
CA PRO A 207 5.92 14.13 9.83
C PRO A 207 6.61 12.81 9.43
N GLY A 208 6.13 12.18 8.36
CA GLY A 208 6.69 10.94 7.83
C GLY A 208 6.70 10.93 6.31
N ASP A 209 7.69 10.25 5.74
CA ASP A 209 7.80 10.00 4.32
C ASP A 209 7.17 8.66 3.96
N GLY A 210 6.76 8.51 2.71
CA GLY A 210 6.43 7.20 2.19
C GLY A 210 5.41 7.18 1.08
N GLY A 211 5.06 5.98 0.70
CA GLY A 211 4.03 5.71 -0.28
C GLY A 211 3.53 4.28 -0.21
N GLY A 212 2.38 4.08 -0.78
CA GLY A 212 1.82 2.75 -0.95
C GLY A 212 0.83 2.72 -2.09
N LEU A 213 0.71 1.56 -2.69
CA LEU A 213 -0.19 1.29 -3.82
C LEU A 213 -0.96 0.00 -3.58
N VAL A 214 -2.17 -0.05 -4.14
CA VAL A 214 -3.01 -1.25 -4.26
C VAL A 214 -3.42 -1.46 -5.71
N LEU A 215 -3.51 -2.73 -6.13
CA LEU A 215 -4.09 -3.12 -7.41
C LEU A 215 -5.52 -3.60 -7.19
N LEU A 216 -6.46 -2.96 -7.87
CA LEU A 216 -7.90 -3.15 -7.70
C LEU A 216 -8.52 -3.84 -8.91
N LYS A 217 -9.40 -4.81 -8.67
CA LYS A 217 -10.10 -5.61 -9.68
C LYS A 217 -11.53 -5.92 -9.22
N PRO A 218 -12.52 -6.09 -10.11
CA PRO A 218 -13.82 -6.62 -9.69
C PRO A 218 -13.66 -7.96 -9.00
N VAL A 219 -14.33 -8.17 -7.85
CA VAL A 219 -14.18 -9.43 -7.06
C VAL A 219 -14.47 -10.66 -7.91
N GLN A 220 -15.52 -10.63 -8.75
CA GLN A 220 -15.83 -11.78 -9.58
C GLN A 220 -14.72 -12.09 -10.59
N ALA A 221 -14.18 -11.07 -11.24
CA ALA A 221 -13.07 -11.25 -12.17
C ALA A 221 -11.81 -11.78 -11.47
N ALA A 222 -11.54 -11.31 -10.24
CA ALA A 222 -10.42 -11.82 -9.45
C ALA A 222 -10.58 -13.29 -9.08
N LEU A 223 -11.82 -13.72 -8.75
CA LEU A 223 -12.14 -15.13 -8.47
C LEU A 223 -12.03 -15.99 -9.74
N ASP A 224 -12.54 -15.50 -10.87
CA ASP A 224 -12.53 -16.22 -12.15
C ASP A 224 -11.09 -16.41 -12.67
N ASP A 225 -10.22 -15.43 -12.43
CA ASP A 225 -8.81 -15.48 -12.83
C ASP A 225 -7.91 -16.19 -11.80
N GLY A 226 -8.45 -16.55 -10.62
CA GLY A 226 -7.71 -17.22 -9.54
C GLY A 226 -6.71 -16.31 -8.83
N ASP A 227 -6.94 -14.99 -8.84
CA ASP A 227 -6.07 -14.03 -8.18
C ASP A 227 -6.08 -14.22 -6.66
N ARG A 228 -4.94 -13.95 -6.01
CA ARG A 228 -4.90 -13.77 -4.56
C ARG A 228 -5.68 -12.52 -4.19
N ILE A 229 -6.61 -12.63 -3.26
CA ILE A 229 -7.42 -11.51 -2.75
C ILE A 229 -6.98 -11.20 -1.32
N HIS A 230 -6.27 -10.10 -1.12
CA HIS A 230 -5.83 -9.63 0.20
C HIS A 230 -7.00 -9.17 1.07
N ALA A 231 -7.88 -8.36 0.48
CA ALA A 231 -9.13 -7.90 1.09
C ALA A 231 -10.10 -7.47 0.01
N ILE A 232 -11.36 -7.23 0.41
CA ILE A 232 -12.40 -6.69 -0.48
C ILE A 232 -12.82 -5.31 0.03
N ILE A 233 -12.81 -4.31 -0.84
CA ILE A 233 -13.46 -3.02 -0.59
C ILE A 233 -14.95 -3.18 -0.83
N ARG A 234 -15.74 -3.15 0.25
CA ARG A 234 -17.21 -3.32 0.22
C ARG A 234 -17.93 -2.00 0.02
N GLY A 235 -17.36 -0.92 0.52
CA GLY A 235 -17.92 0.42 0.40
C GLY A 235 -16.84 1.49 0.55
N SER A 236 -17.02 2.60 -0.13
CA SER A 236 -16.17 3.77 -0.01
C SER A 236 -16.97 5.04 -0.25
N ALA A 237 -16.61 6.12 0.42
CA ALA A 237 -17.23 7.41 0.21
C ALA A 237 -16.24 8.56 0.38
N VAL A 238 -16.48 9.63 -0.37
CA VAL A 238 -15.79 10.91 -0.26
C VAL A 238 -16.84 12.00 -0.07
N GLY A 239 -16.59 12.93 0.84
CA GLY A 239 -17.43 14.08 1.09
C GLY A 239 -16.62 15.28 1.54
N ASN A 240 -17.25 16.44 1.60
CA ASN A 240 -16.64 17.61 2.20
C ASN A 240 -17.48 18.08 3.39
N ALA A 241 -16.84 18.53 4.44
CA ALA A 241 -17.51 19.02 5.66
C ALA A 241 -18.37 20.29 5.45
N GLY A 242 -18.20 20.94 4.31
CA GLY A 242 -18.91 22.17 3.96
C GLY A 242 -18.54 23.33 4.86
N HIS A 243 -19.49 24.24 5.07
CA HIS A 243 -19.29 25.42 5.94
C HIS A 243 -19.27 24.98 7.41
N SER A 244 -18.23 25.37 8.12
CA SER A 244 -18.10 25.21 9.57
C SER A 244 -18.00 26.57 10.25
N ALA A 245 -18.76 26.76 11.30
CA ALA A 245 -18.70 27.99 12.12
C ALA A 245 -17.35 28.14 12.84
N THR A 246 -16.57 27.05 12.97
CA THR A 246 -15.30 27.01 13.67
C THR A 246 -14.08 27.30 12.79
N GLY A 247 -14.27 27.36 11.46
CA GLY A 247 -13.23 27.69 10.49
C GLY A 247 -12.93 26.58 9.50
N LEU A 248 -12.21 26.92 8.42
CA LEU A 248 -11.90 26.03 7.29
C LEU A 248 -11.11 24.77 7.71
N THR A 249 -10.15 24.92 8.59
CA THR A 249 -9.19 23.86 8.97
C THR A 249 -9.60 23.07 10.21
N VAL A 250 -10.75 23.40 10.81
CA VAL A 250 -11.27 22.68 11.98
C VAL A 250 -12.16 21.53 11.52
N PRO A 251 -11.88 20.27 11.92
CA PRO A 251 -12.69 19.12 11.53
C PRO A 251 -14.15 19.24 11.99
N SER A 252 -15.06 18.57 11.31
CA SER A 252 -16.49 18.56 11.60
C SER A 252 -16.98 17.15 11.93
N VAL A 253 -17.55 16.96 13.13
CA VAL A 253 -18.21 15.69 13.51
C VAL A 253 -19.23 15.27 12.45
N ALA A 254 -20.13 16.18 12.05
CA ALA A 254 -21.18 15.89 11.09
C ALA A 254 -20.62 15.48 9.72
N GLY A 255 -19.55 16.14 9.24
CA GLY A 255 -18.90 15.80 7.96
C GLY A 255 -18.23 14.43 8.01
N GLN A 256 -17.63 14.05 9.14
CA GLN A 256 -17.04 12.72 9.33
C GLN A 256 -18.13 11.63 9.44
N VAL A 257 -19.19 11.89 10.21
CA VAL A 257 -20.34 10.97 10.32
C VAL A 257 -20.99 10.71 8.96
N ASP A 258 -21.18 11.75 8.14
CA ASP A 258 -21.78 11.62 6.80
C ASP A 258 -20.97 10.67 5.92
N VAL A 259 -19.66 10.90 5.80
CA VAL A 259 -18.81 10.08 4.93
C VAL A 259 -18.72 8.63 5.42
N ILE A 260 -18.64 8.40 6.74
CA ILE A 260 -18.61 7.06 7.32
C ILE A 260 -19.94 6.33 7.02
N ARG A 261 -21.08 6.96 7.27
CA ARG A 261 -22.40 6.37 6.99
C ARG A 261 -22.59 6.01 5.52
N ARG A 262 -22.14 6.89 4.61
CA ARG A 262 -22.21 6.63 3.16
C ARG A 262 -21.35 5.44 2.75
N ALA A 263 -20.12 5.34 3.26
CA ALA A 263 -19.27 4.20 2.99
C ALA A 263 -19.88 2.89 3.55
N MET A 264 -20.41 2.93 4.74
CA MET A 264 -21.12 1.80 5.36
C MET A 264 -22.36 1.39 4.58
N SER A 265 -23.17 2.34 4.09
CA SER A 265 -24.33 2.05 3.26
C SER A 265 -23.94 1.26 2.02
N GLY A 266 -22.83 1.61 1.36
CA GLY A 266 -22.27 0.84 0.25
C GLY A 266 -21.85 -0.58 0.62
N ALA A 267 -21.48 -0.81 1.89
CA ALA A 267 -21.08 -2.11 2.42
C ALA A 267 -22.22 -2.95 3.02
N GLY A 268 -23.48 -2.54 2.86
CA GLY A 268 -24.66 -3.21 3.42
C GLY A 268 -25.24 -2.57 4.69
N GLY A 269 -24.66 -1.50 5.19
CA GLY A 269 -25.24 -0.59 6.19
C GLY A 269 -25.13 -1.03 7.66
N ASP A 270 -24.59 -2.20 7.95
CA ASP A 270 -24.57 -2.73 9.32
C ASP A 270 -23.26 -2.35 10.05
N CYS A 271 -23.34 -1.39 10.98
CA CYS A 271 -22.22 -0.98 11.82
C CYS A 271 -21.75 -2.08 12.79
N HIS A 272 -22.58 -3.05 13.13
CA HIS A 272 -22.20 -4.15 14.02
C HIS A 272 -21.15 -5.08 13.43
N GLN A 273 -20.97 -5.06 12.13
CA GLN A 273 -20.01 -5.90 11.41
C GLN A 273 -18.60 -5.27 11.29
N VAL A 274 -18.42 -4.00 11.65
CA VAL A 274 -17.09 -3.37 11.66
C VAL A 274 -16.44 -3.62 13.02
N HIS A 275 -15.25 -4.21 13.05
CA HIS A 275 -14.57 -4.64 14.27
C HIS A 275 -13.39 -3.74 14.64
N TYR A 276 -12.79 -3.13 13.64
CA TYR A 276 -11.63 -2.25 13.75
C TYR A 276 -11.82 -1.01 12.89
N VAL A 277 -11.37 0.14 13.36
CA VAL A 277 -11.24 1.36 12.58
C VAL A 277 -9.80 1.84 12.64
N GLU A 278 -9.15 1.84 11.49
CA GLU A 278 -7.93 2.60 11.28
C GLU A 278 -8.33 4.06 11.10
N ALA A 279 -8.13 4.83 12.14
CA ALA A 279 -8.55 6.22 12.22
C ALA A 279 -7.61 7.17 11.49
N HIS A 280 -8.07 8.35 11.19
CA HIS A 280 -7.18 9.44 10.82
C HIS A 280 -6.16 9.73 11.93
N GLY A 281 -6.60 9.83 13.20
CA GLY A 281 -5.81 9.68 14.42
C GLY A 281 -4.46 10.40 14.39
N THR A 282 -4.46 11.73 14.30
CA THR A 282 -3.26 12.56 14.11
C THR A 282 -2.54 12.93 15.40
N GLY A 283 -3.06 12.52 16.56
CA GLY A 283 -2.51 12.94 17.86
C GLY A 283 -2.69 14.43 18.15
N THR A 284 -3.73 15.06 17.61
CA THR A 284 -3.99 16.48 17.82
C THR A 284 -5.07 16.71 18.86
N LYS A 285 -4.91 17.75 19.70
CA LYS A 285 -5.86 18.09 20.77
C LYS A 285 -7.28 18.36 20.30
N ILE A 286 -7.45 18.76 19.03
CA ILE A 286 -8.77 19.11 18.45
C ILE A 286 -9.29 17.96 17.58
N GLY A 287 -8.43 17.37 16.74
CA GLY A 287 -8.83 16.41 15.74
C GLY A 287 -9.31 15.09 16.34
N ASP A 288 -8.53 14.50 17.22
CA ASP A 288 -8.82 13.19 17.79
C ASP A 288 -10.12 13.14 18.59
N PRO A 289 -10.44 14.14 19.48
CA PRO A 289 -11.73 14.19 20.14
C PRO A 289 -12.94 14.36 19.20
N ILE A 290 -12.77 15.07 18.08
CA ILE A 290 -13.81 15.23 17.06
C ILE A 290 -14.05 13.90 16.34
N GLU A 291 -12.97 13.22 15.94
CA GLU A 291 -13.06 11.90 15.29
C GLU A 291 -13.64 10.85 16.22
N ALA A 292 -13.22 10.81 17.48
CA ALA A 292 -13.79 9.87 18.45
C ALA A 292 -15.31 10.09 18.66
N ARG A 293 -15.78 11.35 18.71
CA ARG A 293 -17.22 11.66 18.78
C ARG A 293 -17.94 11.21 17.51
N ALA A 294 -17.36 11.43 16.33
CA ALA A 294 -17.95 11.01 15.06
C ALA A 294 -18.08 9.48 15.00
N LEU A 295 -17.05 8.74 15.41
CA LEU A 295 -17.09 7.29 15.52
C LEU A 295 -18.11 6.85 16.59
N GLY A 296 -18.20 7.55 17.72
CA GLY A 296 -19.19 7.30 18.78
C GLY A 296 -20.62 7.42 18.29
N GLU A 297 -20.95 8.42 17.45
CA GLU A 297 -22.30 8.54 16.86
C GLU A 297 -22.68 7.35 15.95
N ILE A 298 -21.69 6.61 15.46
CA ILE A 298 -21.90 5.41 14.64
C ILE A 298 -21.95 4.15 15.50
N PHE A 299 -21.04 4.03 16.49
CA PHE A 299 -20.76 2.77 17.15
C PHE A 299 -21.24 2.68 18.62
N ALA A 300 -21.60 3.80 19.30
CA ALA A 300 -22.02 3.78 20.70
C ALA A 300 -23.25 2.87 21.00
N ALA A 301 -24.13 2.65 20.01
CA ALA A 301 -25.28 1.73 20.14
C ALA A 301 -24.88 0.26 20.25
N ARG A 302 -23.63 -0.10 20.03
CA ARG A 302 -23.10 -1.48 20.14
C ARG A 302 -22.90 -1.88 21.61
N GLN A 303 -23.96 -2.23 22.30
CA GLN A 303 -23.95 -2.55 23.74
C GLN A 303 -23.07 -3.73 24.16
N ARG A 304 -22.52 -4.53 23.23
CA ARG A 304 -21.83 -5.79 23.56
C ARG A 304 -20.32 -5.83 23.29
N ARG A 305 -19.83 -5.05 22.36
CA ARG A 305 -18.37 -5.03 22.02
C ARG A 305 -17.96 -3.65 21.52
N PRO A 306 -17.02 -2.97 22.16
CA PRO A 306 -16.45 -1.75 21.63
C PRO A 306 -15.73 -2.04 20.32
N VAL A 307 -15.68 -1.04 19.42
CA VAL A 307 -14.86 -1.05 18.21
C VAL A 307 -13.42 -0.71 18.58
N SER A 308 -12.49 -1.53 18.13
CA SER A 308 -11.07 -1.25 18.25
C SER A 308 -10.69 -0.09 17.33
N VAL A 309 -9.96 0.90 17.84
CA VAL A 309 -9.50 2.08 17.09
C VAL A 309 -7.98 2.17 17.20
N GLY A 310 -7.31 2.45 16.09
CA GLY A 310 -5.86 2.66 16.07
C GLY A 310 -5.44 3.65 14.99
N SER A 311 -4.16 4.01 14.97
CA SER A 311 -3.58 4.87 13.94
C SER A 311 -2.16 4.42 13.61
N VAL A 312 -1.92 4.14 12.31
CA VAL A 312 -0.59 3.81 11.78
C VAL A 312 0.41 4.94 11.98
N LYS A 313 -0.08 6.16 12.17
CA LYS A 313 0.76 7.34 12.42
C LYS A 313 1.57 7.25 13.71
N THR A 314 1.15 6.43 14.65
CA THR A 314 1.94 6.14 15.84
C THR A 314 3.19 5.28 15.52
N ASN A 315 3.20 4.61 14.38
CA ASN A 315 4.33 3.79 13.92
C ASN A 315 5.23 4.54 12.92
N ILE A 316 4.65 5.14 11.87
CA ILE A 316 5.41 5.68 10.73
C ILE A 316 5.27 7.21 10.56
N GLY A 317 4.62 7.90 11.51
CA GLY A 317 4.32 9.31 11.39
C GLY A 317 3.20 9.61 10.39
N HIS A 318 2.98 10.91 10.14
CA HIS A 318 1.95 11.37 9.21
C HIS A 318 2.53 11.52 7.80
N THR A 319 2.19 10.63 6.91
CA THR A 319 2.67 10.58 5.53
C THR A 319 1.84 11.46 4.58
N GLY A 320 1.36 12.61 5.04
CA GLY A 320 0.67 13.63 4.22
C GLY A 320 -0.32 13.06 3.23
N GLY A 321 -0.13 13.30 1.93
CA GLY A 321 -1.01 12.82 0.87
C GLY A 321 -1.10 11.30 0.75
N ALA A 322 -0.11 10.54 1.29
CA ALA A 322 -0.11 9.09 1.34
C ALA A 322 -0.72 8.51 2.63
N ALA A 323 -1.19 9.34 3.58
CA ALA A 323 -1.65 8.87 4.89
C ALA A 323 -2.83 7.89 4.81
N GLY A 324 -3.75 8.10 3.87
CA GLY A 324 -4.92 7.23 3.71
C GLY A 324 -4.55 5.83 3.22
N ILE A 325 -3.60 5.73 2.27
CA ILE A 325 -3.14 4.41 1.78
C ILE A 325 -2.30 3.69 2.83
N ALA A 326 -1.52 4.39 3.65
CA ALA A 326 -0.78 3.78 4.75
C ALA A 326 -1.73 3.11 5.75
N GLY A 327 -2.81 3.80 6.15
CA GLY A 327 -3.85 3.23 7.00
C GLY A 327 -4.60 2.07 6.35
N LEU A 328 -4.88 2.16 5.05
CA LEU A 328 -5.53 1.08 4.31
C LEU A 328 -4.65 -0.18 4.29
N LEU A 329 -3.36 -0.05 4.02
CA LEU A 329 -2.42 -1.17 4.04
C LEU A 329 -2.34 -1.84 5.42
N LYS A 330 -2.26 -1.05 6.51
CA LYS A 330 -2.33 -1.60 7.87
C LYS A 330 -3.61 -2.38 8.11
N ALA A 331 -4.77 -1.83 7.72
CA ALA A 331 -6.06 -2.51 7.90
C ALA A 331 -6.16 -3.81 7.08
N VAL A 332 -5.66 -3.84 5.83
CA VAL A 332 -5.57 -5.04 5.00
C VAL A 332 -4.72 -6.10 5.68
N LEU A 333 -3.50 -5.75 6.11
CA LEU A 333 -2.58 -6.69 6.77
C LEU A 333 -3.15 -7.22 8.10
N ALA A 334 -3.86 -6.38 8.87
CA ALA A 334 -4.56 -6.80 10.09
C ALA A 334 -5.69 -7.80 9.79
N ILE A 335 -6.45 -7.58 8.72
CA ILE A 335 -7.49 -8.51 8.24
C ILE A 335 -6.87 -9.84 7.81
N GLU A 336 -5.80 -9.83 7.02
CA GLU A 336 -5.14 -11.04 6.55
C GLU A 336 -4.62 -11.88 7.72
N ASN A 337 -3.92 -11.26 8.65
CA ASN A 337 -3.30 -11.94 9.78
C ASN A 337 -4.27 -12.24 10.94
N ALA A 338 -5.53 -11.83 10.84
CA ALA A 338 -6.55 -12.00 11.89
C ALA A 338 -6.16 -11.41 13.26
N VAL A 339 -5.35 -10.34 13.25
CA VAL A 339 -4.80 -9.71 14.44
C VAL A 339 -4.81 -8.19 14.27
N ILE A 340 -5.16 -7.45 15.33
CA ILE A 340 -5.11 -5.99 15.38
C ILE A 340 -3.78 -5.58 16.01
N PRO A 341 -2.90 -4.86 15.28
CA PRO A 341 -1.64 -4.37 15.82
C PRO A 341 -1.87 -3.28 16.89
N PRO A 342 -0.93 -3.11 17.84
CA PRO A 342 -1.04 -2.07 18.86
C PRO A 342 -1.02 -0.67 18.23
N SER A 343 -1.80 0.24 18.81
CA SER A 343 -1.64 1.68 18.63
C SER A 343 -0.65 2.17 19.68
N LEU A 344 0.47 2.73 19.23
CA LEU A 344 1.57 3.09 20.14
C LEU A 344 1.30 4.41 20.88
N ASN A 345 2.09 4.66 21.92
CA ASN A 345 2.08 5.92 22.66
C ASN A 345 0.76 6.26 23.37
N TYR A 346 -0.13 5.28 23.58
CA TYR A 346 -1.39 5.48 24.27
C TYR A 346 -1.31 4.97 25.73
N VAL A 347 -1.67 5.86 26.67
CA VAL A 347 -1.77 5.55 28.09
C VAL A 347 -3.19 5.78 28.61
N GLY A 348 -3.88 6.81 28.12
CA GLY A 348 -5.24 7.15 28.51
C GLY A 348 -5.78 8.31 27.67
N ALA A 349 -7.07 8.27 27.38
CA ALA A 349 -7.73 9.30 26.59
C ALA A 349 -8.22 10.49 27.43
N ALA A 350 -8.20 11.68 26.83
CA ALA A 350 -8.81 12.89 27.40
C ALA A 350 -10.35 12.85 27.37
N ILE A 351 -10.95 11.89 26.67
CA ILE A 351 -12.40 11.69 26.55
C ILE A 351 -12.75 10.24 26.90
N ASP A 352 -13.95 10.01 27.38
CA ASP A 352 -14.44 8.70 27.73
C ASP A 352 -14.75 7.86 26.45
N LEU A 353 -13.75 7.12 25.95
CA LEU A 353 -13.89 6.27 24.78
C LEU A 353 -14.87 5.12 25.01
N ASP A 354 -14.96 4.59 26.23
CA ASP A 354 -15.86 3.48 26.56
C ASP A 354 -17.32 3.89 26.37
N SER A 355 -17.68 5.11 26.80
CA SER A 355 -19.04 5.66 26.59
C SER A 355 -19.39 5.85 25.11
N LEU A 356 -18.36 6.02 24.26
CA LEU A 356 -18.48 6.11 22.80
C LEU A 356 -18.45 4.73 22.10
N GLY A 357 -18.33 3.63 22.85
CA GLY A 357 -18.24 2.28 22.31
C GLY A 357 -16.92 2.03 21.54
N LEU A 358 -15.85 2.71 21.94
CA LEU A 358 -14.52 2.66 21.31
C LEU A 358 -13.47 2.14 22.30
N ARG A 359 -12.43 1.49 21.77
CA ARG A 359 -11.27 1.02 22.52
C ARG A 359 -9.99 1.19 21.72
N VAL A 360 -8.93 1.66 22.35
CA VAL A 360 -7.57 1.65 21.77
C VAL A 360 -6.84 0.40 22.26
N ASP A 361 -6.40 -0.45 21.32
CA ASP A 361 -5.62 -1.63 21.64
C ASP A 361 -4.12 -1.26 21.70
N THR A 362 -3.51 -1.46 22.88
CA THR A 362 -2.09 -1.13 23.17
C THR A 362 -1.17 -2.34 23.07
N ALA A 363 -1.73 -3.50 22.79
CA ALA A 363 -1.01 -4.76 22.57
C ALA A 363 -1.57 -5.48 21.34
N LEU A 364 -0.80 -6.38 20.80
CA LEU A 364 -1.24 -7.24 19.70
C LEU A 364 -2.49 -8.02 20.13
N THR A 365 -3.61 -7.76 19.49
CA THR A 365 -4.93 -8.26 19.91
C THR A 365 -5.52 -9.17 18.84
N PRO A 366 -5.91 -10.43 19.16
CA PRO A 366 -6.61 -11.29 18.22
C PRO A 366 -7.88 -10.64 17.69
N TRP A 367 -8.21 -10.89 16.44
CA TRP A 367 -9.47 -10.37 15.85
C TRP A 367 -10.67 -10.82 16.66
N PRO A 368 -11.60 -9.91 17.02
CA PRO A 368 -12.59 -10.18 18.07
C PRO A 368 -13.70 -11.16 17.67
N VAL A 369 -13.78 -11.58 16.41
CA VAL A 369 -14.77 -12.54 15.89
C VAL A 369 -14.09 -13.64 15.07
N ALA A 370 -14.58 -14.87 15.19
CA ALA A 370 -14.09 -16.02 14.43
C ALA A 370 -15.08 -16.50 13.35
N ASP A 371 -16.38 -16.32 13.60
CA ASP A 371 -17.45 -16.92 12.80
C ASP A 371 -18.05 -15.95 11.75
N GLU A 372 -17.55 -14.73 11.70
CA GLU A 372 -17.97 -13.69 10.76
C GLU A 372 -16.76 -13.17 9.95
N PRO A 373 -16.96 -12.70 8.71
CA PRO A 373 -15.89 -12.05 7.98
C PRO A 373 -15.30 -10.86 8.74
N ARG A 374 -14.00 -10.79 8.83
CA ARG A 374 -13.30 -9.65 9.44
C ARG A 374 -13.57 -8.39 8.63
N ARG A 375 -14.00 -7.32 9.28
CA ARG A 375 -14.26 -6.02 8.65
C ARG A 375 -13.58 -4.89 9.38
N ALA A 376 -12.99 -3.97 8.62
CA ALA A 376 -12.37 -2.76 9.12
C ALA A 376 -12.85 -1.52 8.37
N GLY A 377 -12.93 -0.40 9.08
CA GLY A 377 -13.07 0.93 8.49
C GLY A 377 -11.70 1.62 8.39
N VAL A 378 -11.50 2.45 7.38
CA VAL A 378 -10.30 3.29 7.23
C VAL A 378 -10.72 4.73 6.97
N SER A 379 -10.25 5.66 7.80
CA SER A 379 -10.55 7.09 7.70
C SER A 379 -9.35 7.91 7.25
N SER A 380 -9.56 8.87 6.37
CA SER A 380 -8.56 9.89 6.07
C SER A 380 -9.26 11.24 5.83
N PHE A 381 -8.85 12.26 6.58
CA PHE A 381 -9.50 13.57 6.60
C PHE A 381 -8.50 14.67 6.22
N GLY A 382 -8.82 15.44 5.18
CA GLY A 382 -8.00 16.55 4.75
C GLY A 382 -8.33 17.85 5.53
N MET A 383 -7.33 18.67 5.80
CA MET A 383 -7.47 19.94 6.51
C MET A 383 -8.45 20.92 5.85
N GLY A 384 -8.73 20.78 4.54
CA GLY A 384 -9.73 21.55 3.82
C GLY A 384 -11.16 20.97 3.88
N GLY A 385 -11.38 19.98 4.78
CA GLY A 385 -12.68 19.35 5.01
C GLY A 385 -13.03 18.21 4.06
N THR A 386 -12.18 17.86 3.09
CA THR A 386 -12.39 16.68 2.25
C THR A 386 -12.09 15.42 3.03
N ASN A 387 -13.12 14.64 3.30
CA ASN A 387 -13.10 13.42 4.11
C ASN A 387 -13.30 12.21 3.21
N ALA A 388 -12.58 11.13 3.50
CA ALA A 388 -12.74 9.83 2.85
C ALA A 388 -12.83 8.71 3.87
N HIS A 389 -13.68 7.71 3.59
CA HIS A 389 -13.80 6.50 4.39
C HIS A 389 -13.99 5.27 3.49
N VAL A 390 -13.34 4.17 3.86
CA VAL A 390 -13.40 2.88 3.14
C VAL A 390 -13.76 1.77 4.12
N ILE A 391 -14.63 0.85 3.70
CA ILE A 391 -14.94 -0.38 4.44
C ILE A 391 -14.29 -1.56 3.74
N LEU A 392 -13.41 -2.23 4.46
CA LEU A 392 -12.73 -3.45 4.05
C LEU A 392 -13.40 -4.68 4.65
N GLU A 393 -13.37 -5.77 3.92
CA GLU A 393 -13.80 -7.09 4.36
C GLU A 393 -12.75 -8.13 4.02
N GLN A 394 -12.63 -9.15 4.82
CA GLN A 394 -11.81 -10.32 4.55
C GLN A 394 -12.11 -10.92 3.17
N GLY A 395 -11.06 -11.22 2.42
CA GLY A 395 -11.16 -12.00 1.19
C GLY A 395 -11.70 -13.41 1.44
N PRO A 396 -12.22 -14.09 0.41
CA PRO A 396 -12.63 -15.48 0.53
C PRO A 396 -11.44 -16.34 0.96
N THR A 397 -11.67 -17.25 1.89
CA THR A 397 -10.67 -18.24 2.27
C THR A 397 -10.40 -19.12 1.05
N GLN A 398 -9.20 -19.06 0.49
CA GLN A 398 -8.80 -19.99 -0.55
C GLN A 398 -8.73 -21.39 0.09
N SER A 399 -9.64 -22.26 -0.29
CA SER A 399 -9.59 -23.65 0.18
C SER A 399 -8.37 -24.34 -0.41
N PRO A 400 -7.62 -25.10 0.38
CA PRO A 400 -6.45 -25.86 -0.11
C PRO A 400 -6.83 -27.05 -1.02
N GLU A 401 -8.06 -27.14 -1.49
CA GLU A 401 -8.56 -28.27 -2.30
C GLU A 401 -7.85 -28.47 -3.66
N ILE A 402 -7.04 -27.49 -4.09
CA ILE A 402 -6.27 -27.63 -5.34
C ILE A 402 -5.04 -28.55 -5.18
N VAL A 403 -4.60 -28.80 -3.93
CA VAL A 403 -3.36 -29.57 -3.70
C VAL A 403 -3.55 -31.08 -3.88
N GLU A 404 -4.74 -31.63 -3.69
CA GLU A 404 -4.97 -33.08 -3.81
C GLU A 404 -5.07 -33.61 -5.24
N SER A 405 -5.40 -32.78 -6.23
CA SER A 405 -5.56 -33.25 -7.62
C SER A 405 -4.22 -33.53 -8.35
N VAL A 406 -3.13 -32.93 -7.87
CA VAL A 406 -1.80 -33.13 -8.47
C VAL A 406 -1.09 -34.38 -7.92
N ALA A 407 -1.39 -34.78 -6.69
CA ALA A 407 -0.83 -35.99 -6.09
C ALA A 407 -1.43 -37.31 -6.67
N ALA A 408 -2.61 -37.23 -7.30
CA ALA A 408 -3.29 -38.38 -7.90
C ALA A 408 -2.93 -38.64 -9.38
N ALA A 409 -2.24 -37.68 -10.03
CA ALA A 409 -1.70 -37.89 -11.39
C ALA A 409 -0.42 -38.73 -11.29
N GLY A 410 -0.56 -40.03 -11.52
CA GLY A 410 0.52 -41.01 -11.40
C GLY A 410 1.81 -40.61 -12.12
N SER A 411 2.91 -40.95 -11.49
CA SER A 411 4.33 -41.17 -11.84
C SER A 411 4.97 -40.50 -13.09
N ASN A 412 4.45 -39.40 -13.63
CA ASN A 412 5.10 -38.59 -14.64
C ASN A 412 5.68 -37.29 -14.07
N ALA A 413 6.38 -37.35 -12.94
CA ALA A 413 7.18 -36.22 -12.48
C ALA A 413 8.21 -35.89 -13.58
N PRO A 414 8.38 -34.61 -13.95
CA PRO A 414 9.35 -34.23 -14.97
C PRO A 414 10.75 -34.69 -14.54
N VAL A 415 11.51 -35.25 -15.49
CA VAL A 415 12.89 -35.72 -15.22
C VAL A 415 13.80 -34.58 -14.78
N ALA A 416 13.46 -33.33 -15.12
CA ALA A 416 14.16 -32.12 -14.71
C ALA A 416 13.21 -30.92 -14.70
N VAL A 417 13.39 -30.03 -13.72
CA VAL A 417 12.63 -28.76 -13.57
C VAL A 417 13.55 -27.60 -13.93
N PRO A 418 13.13 -26.69 -14.84
CA PRO A 418 13.88 -25.47 -15.10
C PRO A 418 13.44 -24.34 -14.16
N TRP A 419 14.40 -23.63 -13.56
CA TRP A 419 14.19 -22.33 -12.93
C TRP A 419 14.75 -21.25 -13.83
N VAL A 420 13.88 -20.39 -14.34
CA VAL A 420 14.22 -19.33 -15.29
C VAL A 420 14.34 -17.99 -14.55
N LEU A 421 15.50 -17.36 -14.68
CA LEU A 421 15.74 -16.01 -14.16
C LEU A 421 16.06 -15.07 -15.31
N ALA A 422 15.62 -13.82 -15.20
CA ALA A 422 15.93 -12.78 -16.18
C ALA A 422 16.17 -11.43 -15.47
N ALA A 423 17.10 -10.64 -16.01
CA ALA A 423 17.42 -9.31 -15.46
C ALA A 423 17.92 -8.37 -16.56
N ARG A 424 18.01 -7.08 -16.26
CA ARG A 424 18.51 -6.05 -17.19
C ARG A 424 20.03 -6.02 -17.31
N SER A 425 20.74 -6.57 -16.33
CA SER A 425 22.20 -6.65 -16.35
C SER A 425 22.71 -7.95 -15.76
N PRO A 426 23.98 -8.37 -16.03
CA PRO A 426 24.57 -9.54 -15.40
C PRO A 426 24.59 -9.45 -13.88
N GLN A 427 24.90 -8.27 -13.33
CA GLN A 427 24.94 -8.06 -11.87
C GLN A 427 23.55 -8.19 -11.27
N ALA A 428 22.51 -7.61 -11.90
CA ALA A 428 21.13 -7.75 -11.44
C ALA A 428 20.66 -9.21 -11.47
N LEU A 429 21.10 -10.00 -12.48
CA LEU A 429 20.80 -11.43 -12.56
C LEU A 429 21.43 -12.22 -11.40
N THR A 430 22.69 -11.92 -11.05
CA THR A 430 23.39 -12.49 -9.91
C THR A 430 22.69 -12.12 -8.59
N ASN A 431 22.33 -10.86 -8.43
CA ASN A 431 21.62 -10.38 -7.24
C ASN A 431 20.23 -11.03 -7.09
N GLN A 432 19.51 -11.21 -8.20
CA GLN A 432 18.21 -11.89 -8.19
C GLN A 432 18.35 -13.36 -7.78
N ALA A 433 19.38 -14.04 -8.29
CA ALA A 433 19.67 -15.41 -7.88
C ALA A 433 19.96 -15.51 -6.38
N GLY A 434 20.71 -14.56 -5.83
CA GLY A 434 21.00 -14.49 -4.40
C GLY A 434 19.74 -14.27 -3.55
N ARG A 435 18.85 -13.36 -3.96
CA ARG A 435 17.58 -13.12 -3.26
C ARG A 435 16.66 -14.35 -3.29
N LEU A 436 16.54 -15.00 -4.47
CA LEU A 436 15.74 -16.22 -4.59
C LEU A 436 16.32 -17.35 -3.74
N LEU A 437 17.65 -17.51 -3.72
CA LEU A 437 18.33 -18.48 -2.87
C LEU A 437 18.03 -18.25 -1.38
N ALA A 438 18.10 -17.00 -0.91
CA ALA A 438 17.80 -16.65 0.47
C ALA A 438 16.33 -16.96 0.83
N HIS A 439 15.40 -16.59 -0.06
CA HIS A 439 13.97 -16.87 0.12
C HIS A 439 13.68 -18.37 0.22
N LEU A 440 14.21 -19.17 -0.69
CA LEU A 440 14.02 -20.62 -0.69
C LEU A 440 14.75 -21.33 0.46
N THR A 441 15.77 -20.72 1.04
CA THR A 441 16.45 -21.23 2.24
C THR A 441 15.62 -20.98 3.50
N ALA A 442 14.88 -19.86 3.54
CA ALA A 442 14.01 -19.51 4.65
C ALA A 442 12.68 -20.29 4.64
N ASP A 443 12.22 -20.75 3.48
CA ASP A 443 11.00 -21.54 3.31
C ASP A 443 11.31 -22.85 2.56
N ASP A 444 11.33 -23.96 3.28
CA ASP A 444 11.58 -25.31 2.74
C ASP A 444 10.30 -26.00 2.23
N GLY A 445 9.13 -25.44 2.49
CA GLY A 445 7.84 -25.97 2.05
C GLY A 445 7.56 -25.81 0.55
N LEU A 446 8.24 -24.88 -0.14
CA LEU A 446 8.04 -24.61 -1.56
C LEU A 446 8.61 -25.75 -2.42
N THR A 447 7.80 -26.32 -3.32
CA THR A 447 8.26 -27.38 -4.22
C THR A 447 9.08 -26.79 -5.39
N ALA A 448 9.98 -27.60 -5.93
CA ALA A 448 10.77 -27.19 -7.10
C ALA A 448 9.89 -26.84 -8.32
N LEU A 449 8.75 -27.51 -8.46
CA LEU A 449 7.81 -27.31 -9.56
C LEU A 449 7.05 -25.98 -9.40
N ASP A 450 6.58 -25.66 -8.20
CA ASP A 450 5.87 -24.40 -7.91
C ASP A 450 6.78 -23.20 -8.14
N VAL A 451 8.02 -23.28 -7.68
CA VAL A 451 9.03 -22.24 -7.94
C VAL A 451 9.27 -22.08 -9.44
N GLY A 452 9.48 -23.19 -10.16
CA GLY A 452 9.70 -23.15 -11.62
C GLY A 452 8.52 -22.56 -12.36
N TRP A 453 7.30 -22.94 -11.98
CA TRP A 453 6.07 -22.40 -12.57
C TRP A 453 5.94 -20.89 -12.30
N SER A 454 6.11 -20.45 -11.06
CA SER A 454 6.03 -19.04 -10.68
C SER A 454 7.04 -18.19 -11.45
N LEU A 455 8.28 -18.64 -11.57
CA LEU A 455 9.33 -17.91 -12.33
C LEU A 455 9.01 -17.73 -13.80
N VAL A 456 8.31 -18.68 -14.42
CA VAL A 456 7.94 -18.62 -15.85
C VAL A 456 6.66 -17.83 -16.07
N SER A 457 5.65 -17.98 -15.19
CA SER A 457 4.31 -17.45 -15.42
C SER A 457 4.10 -16.03 -14.86
N THR A 458 4.88 -15.60 -13.86
CA THR A 458 4.62 -14.35 -13.13
C THR A 458 5.75 -13.32 -13.21
N ARG A 459 6.82 -13.59 -13.96
CA ARG A 459 7.98 -12.70 -14.03
C ARG A 459 8.21 -12.16 -15.44
N SER A 460 8.58 -10.89 -15.54
CA SER A 460 9.02 -10.28 -16.81
C SER A 460 10.29 -10.92 -17.34
N VAL A 461 10.40 -10.96 -18.65
CA VAL A 461 11.56 -11.51 -19.35
C VAL A 461 12.46 -10.39 -19.85
N PHE A 462 13.72 -10.38 -19.39
CA PHE A 462 14.75 -9.41 -19.77
C PHE A 462 15.84 -10.04 -20.63
N ASP A 463 16.80 -9.22 -21.09
CA ASP A 463 17.87 -9.64 -22.00
C ASP A 463 18.86 -10.62 -21.37
N HIS A 464 19.29 -10.37 -20.13
CA HIS A 464 20.19 -11.25 -19.40
C HIS A 464 19.38 -12.37 -18.74
N ARG A 465 19.66 -13.62 -19.13
CA ARG A 465 18.86 -14.77 -18.71
C ARG A 465 19.74 -15.88 -18.17
N ALA A 466 19.21 -16.60 -17.19
CA ALA A 466 19.79 -17.84 -16.72
C ALA A 466 18.69 -18.90 -16.58
N VAL A 467 19.04 -20.14 -16.85
CA VAL A 467 18.20 -21.30 -16.59
C VAL A 467 18.99 -22.26 -15.72
N VAL A 468 18.47 -22.53 -14.52
CA VAL A 468 18.99 -23.56 -13.62
C VAL A 468 18.14 -24.81 -13.83
N VAL A 469 18.76 -25.94 -14.18
CA VAL A 469 18.06 -27.20 -14.46
C VAL A 469 18.51 -28.26 -13.47
N GLY A 470 17.57 -28.89 -12.78
CA GLY A 470 17.85 -29.94 -11.81
C GLY A 470 16.72 -30.96 -11.69
N ALA A 471 17.06 -32.19 -11.35
CA ALA A 471 16.10 -33.26 -11.11
C ALA A 471 15.51 -33.20 -9.69
N ASP A 472 16.15 -32.48 -8.80
CA ASP A 472 15.76 -32.32 -7.38
C ASP A 472 16.08 -30.92 -6.86
N ARG A 473 15.47 -30.57 -5.72
CA ARG A 473 15.65 -29.24 -5.06
C ARG A 473 17.13 -28.96 -4.75
N GLY A 474 17.88 -29.98 -4.31
CA GLY A 474 19.30 -29.79 -3.91
C GLY A 474 20.15 -29.34 -5.09
N ARG A 475 19.98 -29.93 -6.28
CA ARG A 475 20.67 -29.54 -7.50
C ARG A 475 20.28 -28.16 -7.98
N LEU A 476 18.99 -27.82 -7.89
CA LEU A 476 18.47 -26.48 -8.24
C LEU A 476 19.04 -25.42 -7.31
N MET A 477 19.06 -25.64 -5.99
CA MET A 477 19.65 -24.74 -5.01
C MET A 477 21.16 -24.57 -5.20
N ALA A 478 21.89 -25.64 -5.49
CA ALA A 478 23.32 -25.57 -5.80
C ALA A 478 23.61 -24.76 -7.08
N GLY A 479 22.81 -24.97 -8.14
CA GLY A 479 22.92 -24.19 -9.37
C GLY A 479 22.62 -22.69 -9.14
N LEU A 480 21.60 -22.41 -8.35
CA LEU A 480 21.22 -21.04 -7.96
C LEU A 480 22.31 -20.36 -7.12
N ALA A 481 22.94 -21.09 -6.19
CA ALA A 481 24.07 -20.59 -5.39
C ALA A 481 25.29 -20.28 -6.26
N GLY A 482 25.63 -21.14 -7.24
CA GLY A 482 26.69 -20.87 -8.18
C GLY A 482 26.41 -19.64 -9.04
N LEU A 483 25.17 -19.47 -9.52
CA LEU A 483 24.76 -18.26 -10.27
C LEU A 483 24.84 -17.00 -9.39
N ALA A 484 24.44 -17.08 -8.11
CA ALA A 484 24.53 -16.00 -7.15
C ALA A 484 25.98 -15.61 -6.83
N ALA A 485 26.90 -16.57 -6.86
CA ALA A 485 28.35 -16.33 -6.70
C ALA A 485 29.04 -15.82 -7.97
N GLY A 486 28.33 -15.76 -9.12
CA GLY A 486 28.94 -15.45 -10.41
C GLY A 486 29.72 -16.58 -11.03
N GLU A 487 29.63 -17.78 -10.50
CA GLU A 487 30.33 -19.01 -10.91
C GLU A 487 29.32 -20.11 -11.31
N PRO A 488 28.61 -19.95 -12.44
CA PRO A 488 27.61 -20.92 -12.85
C PRO A 488 28.23 -22.29 -13.14
N GLY A 489 27.78 -23.30 -12.39
CA GLY A 489 28.24 -24.69 -12.49
C GLY A 489 27.43 -25.52 -13.48
N ALA A 490 27.62 -26.86 -13.42
CA ALA A 490 26.86 -27.81 -14.23
C ALA A 490 25.34 -27.67 -13.99
N GLY A 491 24.54 -27.74 -15.05
CA GLY A 491 23.09 -27.52 -15.00
C GLY A 491 22.63 -26.06 -15.01
N VAL A 492 23.57 -25.11 -15.14
CA VAL A 492 23.24 -23.68 -15.29
C VAL A 492 23.64 -23.18 -16.67
N VAL A 493 22.68 -22.63 -17.40
CA VAL A 493 22.91 -21.98 -18.69
C VAL A 493 22.68 -20.48 -18.54
N VAL A 494 23.67 -19.67 -18.87
CA VAL A 494 23.59 -18.21 -18.86
C VAL A 494 23.74 -17.69 -20.27
N GLY A 495 22.91 -16.69 -20.63
CA GLY A 495 22.93 -16.12 -21.96
C GLY A 495 22.35 -14.71 -22.00
N ARG A 496 22.50 -14.06 -23.14
CA ARG A 496 21.85 -12.79 -23.47
C ARG A 496 20.99 -12.97 -24.70
N ALA A 497 19.71 -12.57 -24.60
CA ALA A 497 18.84 -12.49 -25.78
C ALA A 497 19.36 -11.36 -26.70
N ARG A 498 19.32 -11.62 -28.01
CA ARG A 498 19.70 -10.63 -29.03
C ARG A 498 18.47 -9.90 -29.54
#